data_2f4be2efeb4359cdcd47b6bd6c369993
#
_entry.id   2f4be2efeb4359cdcd47b6bd6c369993
#
_cell.length_a   1.000
_cell.length_b   1.000
_cell.length_c   1.000
_cell.angle_alpha   90.00
_cell.angle_beta   90.00
_cell.angle_gamma   90.00
#
_symmetry.space_group_name_H-M   'P 1'
#
loop_
_entity.id
_entity.type
_entity.pdbx_description
1 polymer ?
#
loop_
_entity_poly.entity_id
_entity_poly.type
_entity_poly.pdbx_seq_one_letter_code
_entity_poly.pdbx_strand_id
1 'polypeptide(L)'
;MKTRVISAICGGMVLGTVLYLGGIWVVITCVLLSLMATYEGLKLTPYTYSKIITYTFVLLFLISAIISPDITRFIYVSVLVIISLIIISSLHVVSNNKEKSPYKMLIYSVGIPLYTGFLFSHVLLIYQGTSLPTHIGLKLLLVTLSLIHI
;
A
#
# COMPACT_ATOMS: atom_id res chain seq x y z
N MET A 1 28.76 -3.74 -2.45
CA MET A 1 28.30 -2.38 -2.11
C MET A 1 27.94 -1.54 -3.34
N LYS A 2 28.75 -1.49 -4.40
CA LYS A 2 28.50 -0.67 -5.61
C LYS A 2 27.12 -0.89 -6.28
N THR A 3 26.67 -2.13 -6.41
CA THR A 3 25.36 -2.45 -7.03
C THR A 3 24.17 -1.89 -6.26
N ARG A 4 24.21 -1.89 -4.93
CA ARG A 4 23.12 -1.33 -4.08
C ARG A 4 23.04 0.18 -4.20
N VAL A 5 24.20 0.86 -4.28
CA VAL A 5 24.25 2.32 -4.46
C VAL A 5 23.73 2.71 -5.84
N ILE A 6 24.10 1.99 -6.89
CA ILE A 6 23.61 2.23 -8.25
C ILE A 6 22.10 2.04 -8.33
N SER A 7 21.56 0.95 -7.78
CA SER A 7 20.11 0.71 -7.79
C SER A 7 19.33 1.77 -6.99
N ALA A 8 19.87 2.25 -5.87
CA ALA A 8 19.25 3.31 -5.07
C ALA A 8 19.23 4.65 -5.83
N ILE A 9 20.33 5.01 -6.51
CA ILE A 9 20.41 6.22 -7.34
C ILE A 9 19.43 6.14 -8.52
N CYS A 10 19.41 5.01 -9.24
CA CYS A 10 18.48 4.82 -10.35
C CYS A 10 17.02 4.87 -9.88
N GLY A 11 16.67 4.19 -8.78
CA GLY A 11 15.35 4.23 -8.19
C GLY A 11 14.94 5.65 -7.74
N GLY A 12 15.87 6.38 -7.12
CA GLY A 12 15.66 7.76 -6.72
C GLY A 12 15.43 8.71 -7.90
N MET A 13 16.19 8.55 -9.01
CA MET A 13 15.97 9.33 -10.24
C MET A 13 14.60 9.03 -10.87
N VAL A 14 14.22 7.77 -10.97
CA VAL A 14 12.88 7.39 -11.50
C VAL A 14 11.79 7.98 -10.65
N LEU A 15 11.87 7.85 -9.33
CA LEU A 15 10.87 8.39 -8.41
C LEU A 15 10.82 9.92 -8.46
N GLY A 16 11.98 10.59 -8.53
CA GLY A 16 12.07 12.03 -8.70
C GLY A 16 11.43 12.51 -10.00
N THR A 17 11.64 11.80 -11.09
CA THR A 17 11.01 12.11 -12.39
C THR A 17 9.49 11.95 -12.32
N VAL A 18 9.00 10.88 -11.70
CA VAL A 18 7.55 10.64 -11.51
C VAL A 18 6.92 11.75 -10.66
N LEU A 19 7.58 12.15 -9.58
CA LEU A 19 7.09 13.25 -8.72
C LEU A 19 7.12 14.59 -9.45
N TYR A 20 8.10 14.82 -10.34
CA TYR A 20 8.18 16.03 -11.16
C TYR A 20 7.07 16.08 -12.21
N LEU A 21 6.76 14.97 -12.88
CA LEU A 21 5.66 14.85 -13.84
C LEU A 21 4.29 15.01 -13.15
N GLY A 22 4.19 14.54 -11.90
CA GLY A 22 3.01 14.71 -11.08
C GLY A 22 1.74 14.00 -11.60
N GLY A 23 0.58 14.40 -11.07
CA GLY A 23 -0.73 13.96 -11.55
C GLY A 23 -0.90 12.44 -11.61
N ILE A 24 -1.37 11.96 -12.74
CA ILE A 24 -1.68 10.54 -12.99
C ILE A 24 -0.45 9.63 -12.87
N TRP A 25 0.75 10.12 -13.15
CA TRP A 25 1.99 9.33 -13.07
C TRP A 25 2.31 8.89 -11.65
N VAL A 26 2.05 9.73 -10.65
CA VAL A 26 2.21 9.36 -9.23
C VAL A 26 1.21 8.27 -8.85
N VAL A 27 -0.04 8.39 -9.28
CA VAL A 27 -1.08 7.39 -9.01
C VAL A 27 -0.68 6.03 -9.60
N ILE A 28 -0.30 6.00 -10.88
CA ILE A 28 0.12 4.76 -11.56
C ILE A 28 1.32 4.13 -10.83
N THR A 29 2.31 4.94 -10.46
CA THR A 29 3.51 4.45 -9.77
C THR A 29 3.17 3.88 -8.39
N CYS A 30 2.33 4.55 -7.60
CA CYS A 30 1.88 4.05 -6.31
C CYS A 30 1.11 2.72 -6.44
N VAL A 31 0.23 2.59 -7.44
CA VAL A 31 -0.49 1.34 -7.71
C VAL A 31 0.49 0.22 -8.06
N LEU A 32 1.42 0.47 -8.98
CA LEU A 32 2.41 -0.54 -9.38
C LEU A 32 3.30 -0.97 -8.20
N LEU A 33 3.81 -0.03 -7.41
CA LEU A 33 4.63 -0.33 -6.24
C LEU A 33 3.86 -1.11 -5.19
N SER A 34 2.62 -0.75 -4.93
CA SER A 34 1.74 -1.48 -3.99
C SER A 34 1.48 -2.92 -4.45
N LEU A 35 1.22 -3.14 -5.74
CA LEU A 35 1.03 -4.49 -6.30
C LEU A 35 2.31 -5.32 -6.25
N MET A 36 3.48 -4.72 -6.56
CA MET A 36 4.77 -5.39 -6.44
C MET A 36 5.08 -5.76 -4.99
N ALA A 37 4.89 -4.84 -4.06
CA ALA A 37 5.08 -5.10 -2.63
C ALA A 37 4.14 -6.21 -2.11
N THR A 38 2.88 -6.24 -2.60
CA THR A 38 1.93 -7.31 -2.29
C THR A 38 2.42 -8.66 -2.82
N TYR A 39 2.91 -8.70 -4.05
CA TYR A 39 3.46 -9.92 -4.63
C TYR A 39 4.65 -10.47 -3.84
N GLU A 40 5.58 -9.60 -3.45
CA GLU A 40 6.72 -9.98 -2.61
C GLU A 40 6.28 -10.44 -1.21
N GLY A 41 5.34 -9.71 -0.59
CA GLY A 41 4.76 -10.10 0.70
C GLY A 41 4.11 -11.48 0.66
N LEU A 42 3.37 -11.79 -0.40
CA LEU A 42 2.76 -13.12 -0.59
C LEU A 42 3.79 -14.23 -0.79
N LYS A 43 4.94 -13.94 -1.40
CA LYS A 43 6.04 -14.92 -1.54
C LYS A 43 6.69 -15.29 -0.22
N LEU A 44 6.72 -14.36 0.73
CA LEU A 44 7.32 -14.57 2.05
C LEU A 44 6.41 -15.40 2.96
N THR A 45 5.15 -15.59 2.62
CA THR A 45 4.21 -16.36 3.44
C THR A 45 4.30 -17.85 3.12
N PRO A 46 4.49 -18.71 4.13
CA PRO A 46 4.50 -20.16 3.94
C PRO A 46 3.09 -20.77 3.79
N TYR A 47 2.04 -19.96 3.91
CA TYR A 47 0.65 -20.39 3.92
C TYR A 47 -0.02 -20.25 2.56
N THR A 48 -0.87 -21.22 2.22
CA THR A 48 -1.73 -21.16 1.03
C THR A 48 -2.86 -20.18 1.29
N TYR A 49 -2.60 -18.93 0.95
CA TYR A 49 -3.55 -17.84 1.13
C TYR A 49 -4.22 -17.46 -0.20
N SER A 50 -5.48 -17.03 -0.13
CA SER A 50 -6.17 -16.55 -1.33
C SER A 50 -5.55 -15.24 -1.84
N LYS A 51 -4.68 -15.36 -2.85
CA LYS A 51 -4.07 -14.21 -3.52
C LYS A 51 -5.12 -13.20 -3.99
N ILE A 52 -6.27 -13.71 -4.45
CA ILE A 52 -7.38 -12.89 -4.95
C ILE A 52 -7.89 -11.98 -3.86
N ILE A 53 -8.15 -12.49 -2.64
CA ILE A 53 -8.63 -11.69 -1.51
C ILE A 53 -7.64 -10.57 -1.19
N THR A 54 -6.34 -10.90 -1.09
CA THR A 54 -5.29 -9.90 -0.79
C THR A 54 -5.25 -8.78 -1.82
N TYR A 55 -5.19 -9.12 -3.12
CA TYR A 55 -5.16 -8.10 -4.17
C TYR A 55 -6.43 -7.26 -4.23
N THR A 56 -7.61 -7.87 -3.99
CA THR A 56 -8.88 -7.14 -3.93
C THR A 56 -8.86 -6.08 -2.84
N PHE A 57 -8.41 -6.42 -1.62
CA PHE A 57 -8.33 -5.44 -0.54
C PHE A 57 -7.28 -4.35 -0.77
N VAL A 58 -6.13 -4.70 -1.34
CA VAL A 58 -5.11 -3.71 -1.74
C VAL A 58 -5.70 -2.71 -2.74
N LEU A 59 -6.40 -3.20 -3.76
CA LEU A 59 -7.06 -2.33 -4.74
C LEU A 59 -8.17 -1.48 -4.11
N LEU A 60 -8.97 -2.03 -3.18
CA LEU A 60 -10.00 -1.28 -2.48
C LEU A 60 -9.41 -0.10 -1.68
N PHE A 61 -8.29 -0.30 -0.98
CA PHE A 61 -7.60 0.80 -0.29
C PHE A 61 -7.12 1.88 -1.26
N LEU A 62 -6.48 1.50 -2.36
CA LEU A 62 -6.00 2.46 -3.36
C LEU A 62 -7.13 3.22 -4.03
N ILE A 63 -8.20 2.52 -4.43
CA ILE A 63 -9.39 3.12 -5.03
C ILE A 63 -10.07 4.07 -4.04
N SER A 64 -10.16 3.71 -2.76
CA SER A 64 -10.74 4.58 -1.73
C SER A 64 -10.00 5.91 -1.61
N ALA A 65 -8.66 5.90 -1.71
CA ALA A 65 -7.84 7.12 -1.70
C ALA A 65 -8.03 7.97 -2.97
N ILE A 66 -8.20 7.33 -4.13
CA ILE A 66 -8.40 8.02 -5.41
C ILE A 66 -9.77 8.71 -5.47
N ILE A 67 -10.83 8.02 -4.99
CA ILE A 67 -12.21 8.53 -5.06
C ILE A 67 -12.50 9.55 -3.95
N SER A 68 -11.87 9.40 -2.78
CA SER A 68 -12.11 10.23 -1.61
C SER A 68 -10.87 11.06 -1.25
N PRO A 69 -10.60 12.17 -1.96
CA PRO A 69 -9.45 13.03 -1.66
C PRO A 69 -9.61 13.76 -0.31
N ASP A 70 -10.83 13.81 0.24
CA ASP A 70 -11.11 14.33 1.57
C ASP A 70 -10.70 13.29 2.64
N ILE A 71 -9.82 13.71 3.54
CA ILE A 71 -9.25 12.85 4.58
C ILE A 71 -10.34 12.24 5.50
N THR A 72 -11.38 12.99 5.79
CA THR A 72 -12.48 12.51 6.65
C THR A 72 -13.24 11.37 6.00
N ARG A 73 -13.61 11.52 4.73
CA ARG A 73 -14.28 10.46 3.95
C ARG A 73 -13.40 9.24 3.78
N PHE A 74 -12.11 9.46 3.49
CA PHE A 74 -11.16 8.37 3.38
C PHE A 74 -11.05 7.57 4.68
N ILE A 75 -11.00 8.22 5.86
CA ILE A 75 -10.95 7.52 7.15
C ILE A 75 -12.17 6.63 7.32
N TYR A 76 -13.38 7.13 7.07
CA TYR A 76 -14.61 6.32 7.20
C TYR A 76 -14.58 5.11 6.25
N VAL A 77 -14.24 5.32 4.99
CA VAL A 77 -14.17 4.23 4.01
C VAL A 77 -13.09 3.22 4.40
N SER A 78 -11.93 3.68 4.83
CA SER A 78 -10.82 2.80 5.25
C SER A 78 -11.16 1.95 6.46
N VAL A 79 -11.88 2.51 7.44
CA VAL A 79 -12.37 1.74 8.60
C VAL A 79 -13.30 0.63 8.16
N LEU A 80 -14.25 0.92 7.25
CA LEU A 80 -15.15 -0.11 6.70
C LEU A 80 -14.39 -1.20 5.94
N VAL A 81 -13.38 -0.82 5.15
CA VAL A 81 -12.52 -1.77 4.42
C VAL A 81 -11.73 -2.63 5.40
N ILE A 82 -11.18 -2.06 6.48
CA ILE A 82 -10.44 -2.81 7.51
C ILE A 82 -11.35 -3.81 8.23
N ILE A 83 -12.55 -3.39 8.63
CA ILE A 83 -13.51 -4.28 9.28
C ILE A 83 -13.89 -5.44 8.35
N SER A 84 -14.19 -5.16 7.08
CA SER A 84 -14.53 -6.19 6.11
C SER A 84 -13.35 -7.12 5.82
N LEU A 85 -12.12 -6.61 5.78
CA LEU A 85 -10.89 -7.40 5.64
C LEU A 85 -10.74 -8.39 6.80
N ILE A 86 -10.93 -7.94 8.04
CA ILE A 86 -10.82 -8.79 9.23
C ILE A 86 -11.88 -9.87 9.21
N ILE A 87 -13.14 -9.53 8.90
CA ILE A 87 -14.26 -10.50 8.84
C ILE A 87 -14.00 -11.55 7.76
N ILE A 88 -13.70 -11.14 6.52
CA ILE A 88 -13.49 -12.06 5.41
C ILE A 88 -12.26 -12.93 5.62
N SER A 89 -11.16 -12.36 6.16
CA SER A 89 -9.97 -13.13 6.50
C SER A 89 -10.23 -14.14 7.60
N SER A 90 -11.00 -13.79 8.62
CA SER A 90 -11.39 -14.70 9.70
C SER A 90 -12.25 -15.85 9.19
N LEU A 91 -13.26 -15.57 8.36
CA LEU A 91 -14.10 -16.59 7.73
C LEU A 91 -13.27 -17.53 6.85
N HIS A 92 -12.33 -16.98 6.08
CA HIS A 92 -11.46 -17.78 5.22
C HIS A 92 -10.55 -18.71 6.04
N VAL A 93 -9.99 -18.23 7.14
CA VAL A 93 -9.16 -19.03 8.06
C VAL A 93 -9.97 -20.15 8.71
N VAL A 94 -11.20 -19.85 9.18
CA VAL A 94 -12.09 -20.85 9.80
C VAL A 94 -12.52 -21.91 8.78
N SER A 95 -12.80 -21.50 7.55
CA SER A 95 -13.17 -22.44 6.46
C SER A 95 -12.02 -23.35 6.04
N ASN A 96 -10.78 -22.94 6.25
CA ASN A 96 -9.59 -23.67 5.82
C ASN A 96 -8.91 -24.43 6.97
N ASN A 97 -9.65 -25.36 7.58
CA ASN A 97 -9.25 -26.15 8.78
C ASN A 97 -7.98 -27.02 8.61
N LYS A 98 -7.32 -27.00 7.44
CA LYS A 98 -6.13 -27.83 7.15
C LYS A 98 -4.81 -27.22 7.63
N GLU A 99 -4.81 -25.95 8.00
CA GLU A 99 -3.58 -25.24 8.37
C GLU A 99 -3.20 -25.45 9.84
N LYS A 100 -1.92 -25.75 10.07
CA LYS A 100 -1.37 -26.00 11.42
C LYS A 100 -1.38 -24.78 12.35
N SER A 101 -1.54 -23.57 11.83
CA SER A 101 -1.46 -22.32 12.60
C SER A 101 -2.44 -21.26 12.07
N PRO A 102 -3.73 -21.35 12.43
CA PRO A 102 -4.75 -20.45 11.91
C PRO A 102 -4.50 -18.96 12.26
N TYR A 103 -3.96 -18.70 13.45
CA TYR A 103 -3.65 -17.32 13.87
C TYR A 103 -2.55 -16.67 13.03
N LYS A 104 -1.51 -17.42 12.63
CA LYS A 104 -0.46 -16.90 11.76
C LYS A 104 -1.00 -16.59 10.36
N MET A 105 -1.83 -17.48 9.85
CA MET A 105 -2.52 -17.24 8.58
C MET A 105 -3.36 -15.97 8.63
N LEU A 106 -4.09 -15.72 9.73
CA LEU A 106 -4.86 -14.49 9.92
C LEU A 106 -3.96 -13.25 9.95
N ILE A 107 -2.84 -13.30 10.67
CA ILE A 107 -1.88 -12.17 10.73
C ILE A 107 -1.37 -11.80 9.35
N TYR A 108 -0.98 -12.77 8.52
CA TYR A 108 -0.51 -12.49 7.17
C TYR A 108 -1.63 -11.99 6.25
N SER A 109 -2.83 -12.56 6.38
CA SER A 109 -3.97 -12.20 5.53
C SER A 109 -4.48 -10.78 5.75
N VAL A 110 -4.36 -10.28 6.97
CA VAL A 110 -4.70 -8.90 7.32
C VAL A 110 -3.48 -7.98 7.17
N GLY A 111 -2.31 -8.43 7.61
CA GLY A 111 -1.09 -7.63 7.64
C GLY A 111 -0.60 -7.21 6.26
N ILE A 112 -0.61 -8.10 5.26
CA ILE A 112 -0.13 -7.77 3.92
C ILE A 112 -0.97 -6.67 3.28
N PRO A 113 -2.32 -6.76 3.17
CA PRO A 113 -3.13 -5.69 2.60
C PRO A 113 -3.03 -4.37 3.36
N LEU A 114 -2.93 -4.42 4.69
CA LEU A 114 -2.73 -3.21 5.49
C LEU A 114 -1.39 -2.57 5.20
N TYR A 115 -0.32 -3.36 5.16
CA TYR A 115 1.01 -2.82 4.91
C TYR A 115 1.15 -2.28 3.48
N THR A 116 0.69 -3.02 2.47
CA THR A 116 0.91 -2.65 1.07
C THR A 116 -0.20 -1.78 0.49
N GLY A 117 -1.46 -2.00 0.86
CA GLY A 117 -2.60 -1.22 0.37
C GLY A 117 -2.82 0.06 1.14
N PHE A 118 -3.01 -0.05 2.46
CA PHE A 118 -3.35 1.08 3.31
C PHE A 118 -2.21 2.11 3.41
N LEU A 119 -0.93 1.71 3.53
CA LEU A 119 0.19 2.66 3.55
C LEU A 119 0.34 3.41 2.22
N PHE A 120 0.26 2.71 1.08
CA PHE A 120 0.35 3.39 -0.22
C PHE A 120 -0.85 4.29 -0.50
N SER A 121 -2.04 3.97 0.02
CA SER A 121 -3.20 4.85 -0.07
C SER A 121 -3.00 6.18 0.67
N HIS A 122 -2.28 6.19 1.80
CA HIS A 122 -1.91 7.43 2.50
C HIS A 122 -0.91 8.27 1.70
N VAL A 123 0.01 7.65 0.98
CA VAL A 123 0.92 8.38 0.07
C VAL A 123 0.11 9.11 -0.99
N LEU A 124 -0.91 8.45 -1.57
CA LEU A 124 -1.81 9.08 -2.55
C LEU A 124 -2.60 10.23 -1.94
N LEU A 125 -3.12 10.07 -0.72
CA LEU A 125 -3.85 11.14 -0.03
C LEU A 125 -2.99 12.37 0.25
N ILE A 126 -1.76 12.16 0.73
CA ILE A 126 -0.81 13.26 0.97
C ILE A 126 -0.51 14.00 -0.33
N TYR A 127 -0.39 13.26 -1.43
CA TYR A 127 -0.13 13.83 -2.74
C TYR A 127 -1.35 14.57 -3.31
N GLN A 128 -2.57 14.03 -3.16
CA GLN A 128 -3.82 14.59 -3.69
C GLN A 128 -4.48 15.60 -2.74
N GLY A 129 -4.00 15.75 -1.51
CA GLY A 129 -4.61 16.55 -0.45
C GLY A 129 -4.95 17.96 -0.92
N THR A 130 -6.24 18.23 -1.10
CA THR A 130 -6.79 19.47 -1.63
C THR A 130 -6.63 20.67 -0.72
N SER A 131 -6.35 20.44 0.55
CA SER A 131 -6.14 21.48 1.57
C SER A 131 -4.72 22.03 1.62
N LEU A 132 -3.76 21.37 0.98
CA LEU A 132 -2.36 21.78 0.95
C LEU A 132 -1.98 22.20 -0.49
N PRO A 133 -1.27 23.33 -0.67
CA PRO A 133 -0.68 23.62 -1.97
C PRO A 133 0.10 22.41 -2.49
N THR A 134 -0.06 22.07 -3.75
CA THR A 134 0.57 20.88 -4.40
C THR A 134 2.06 20.73 -4.10
N HIS A 135 2.75 21.86 -3.88
CA HIS A 135 4.15 21.88 -3.50
C HIS A 135 4.45 21.40 -2.07
N ILE A 136 3.47 21.41 -1.15
CA ILE A 136 3.67 20.95 0.24
C ILE A 136 3.58 19.44 0.31
N GLY A 137 2.65 18.80 -0.38
CA GLY A 137 2.55 17.35 -0.46
C GLY A 137 3.83 16.74 -1.05
N LEU A 138 4.36 17.34 -2.10
CA LEU A 138 5.62 16.93 -2.71
C LEU A 138 6.83 17.12 -1.76
N LYS A 139 6.89 18.24 -1.03
CA LYS A 139 7.94 18.48 -0.02
C LYS A 139 7.88 17.46 1.12
N LEU A 140 6.68 17.14 1.63
CA LEU A 140 6.49 16.13 2.68
C LEU A 140 6.94 14.75 2.21
N LEU A 141 6.60 14.35 0.99
CA LEU A 141 7.08 13.09 0.39
C LEU A 141 8.61 13.06 0.26
N LEU A 142 9.22 14.14 -0.18
CA LEU A 142 10.68 14.22 -0.29
C LEU A 142 11.37 14.16 1.08
N VAL A 143 10.80 14.81 2.10
CA VAL A 143 11.32 14.76 3.48
C VAL A 143 11.20 13.34 4.06
N THR A 144 10.05 12.68 3.90
CA THR A 144 9.87 11.28 4.37
C THR A 144 10.80 10.30 3.67
N LEU A 145 11.00 10.43 2.36
CA LEU A 145 11.96 9.63 1.60
C LEU A 145 13.41 9.90 2.02
N SER A 146 13.74 11.14 2.32
CA SER A 146 15.07 11.53 2.83
C SER A 146 15.34 10.91 4.20
N LEU A 147 14.34 10.86 5.10
CA LEU A 147 14.48 10.26 6.43
C LEU A 147 14.67 8.74 6.39
N ILE A 148 14.15 8.06 5.37
CA ILE A 148 14.32 6.59 5.19
C ILE A 148 15.75 6.28 4.69
N HIS A 149 16.46 7.26 4.15
CA HIS A 149 17.81 7.08 3.57
C HIS A 149 18.96 7.32 4.56
N ILE A 150 18.67 7.74 5.79
CA ILE A 150 19.64 7.89 6.89
C ILE A 150 19.70 6.59 7.69
#